data_95ca4876240509db51fc257f6f055711
#
_entry.id   95ca4876240509db51fc257f6f055711
#
_cell.length_a   1.000
_cell.length_b   1.000
_cell.length_c   1.000
_cell.angle_alpha   90.00
_cell.angle_beta   90.00
_cell.angle_gamma   90.00
#
_symmetry.space_group_name_H-M   'P 1'
#
loop_
_entity.id
_entity.type
_entity.pdbx_description
1 polymer ?
#
loop_
_entity_poly.entity_id
_entity_poly.type
_entity_poly.pdbx_seq_one_letter_code
_entity_poly.pdbx_strand_id
1 'polypeptide(L)'
;MKKFLVLLFILSFNSQVFGAGSDSSSSDSSETGLYDQAVKLVKRAGKLEKKDKADKAKKIYSQAFNKLEKAYSSDKKNPDILNYRGYTSRKVGNFKEAENYYLKGLELDPKHNGINEYLGELYVQTNR
;
A
#
# COMPACT_ATOMS: atom_id res chain seq x y z
N MET A 1 9.23 71.48 -26.32
CA MET A 1 8.85 70.20 -26.95
C MET A 1 9.88 69.14 -26.55
N LYS A 2 9.58 68.37 -25.56
CA LYS A 2 10.49 67.33 -25.03
C LYS A 2 10.18 66.01 -25.72
N LYS A 3 11.13 65.55 -26.55
CA LYS A 3 11.05 64.25 -27.21
C LYS A 3 11.37 63.15 -26.18
N PHE A 4 10.38 62.33 -25.78
CA PHE A 4 10.59 61.17 -24.99
C PHE A 4 11.13 60.05 -25.88
N LEU A 5 12.38 59.68 -25.66
CA LEU A 5 13.00 58.53 -26.30
C LEU A 5 12.61 57.30 -25.49
N VAL A 6 11.68 56.48 -25.98
CA VAL A 6 11.35 55.20 -25.38
C VAL A 6 12.40 54.20 -25.85
N LEU A 7 13.29 53.84 -24.94
CA LEU A 7 14.28 52.80 -25.17
C LEU A 7 13.59 51.43 -24.92
N LEU A 8 13.27 50.75 -26.00
CA LEU A 8 12.69 49.40 -25.94
C LEU A 8 13.80 48.40 -25.58
N PHE A 9 13.85 47.97 -24.33
CA PHE A 9 14.79 46.95 -23.89
C PHE A 9 14.18 45.60 -24.27
N ILE A 10 14.61 45.04 -25.39
CA ILE A 10 14.25 43.66 -25.77
C ILE A 10 15.10 42.73 -24.91
N LEU A 11 14.49 42.23 -23.84
CA LEU A 11 15.06 41.16 -23.04
C LEU A 11 14.89 39.85 -23.83
N SER A 12 15.96 39.43 -24.50
CA SER A 12 16.00 38.10 -25.12
C SER A 12 16.02 37.06 -23.99
N PHE A 13 14.86 36.51 -23.68
CA PHE A 13 14.72 35.39 -22.76
C PHE A 13 15.20 34.14 -23.49
N ASN A 14 16.45 33.79 -23.23
CA ASN A 14 17.02 32.51 -23.69
C ASN A 14 16.38 31.40 -22.86
N SER A 15 15.27 30.83 -23.34
CA SER A 15 14.69 29.64 -22.78
C SER A 15 15.61 28.46 -23.06
N GLN A 16 16.49 28.19 -22.13
CA GLN A 16 17.10 26.86 -22.09
C GLN A 16 16.02 25.86 -21.76
N VAL A 17 15.57 25.14 -22.76
CA VAL A 17 14.78 23.94 -22.60
C VAL A 17 15.70 22.91 -21.94
N PHE A 18 15.66 22.87 -20.63
CA PHE A 18 16.11 21.72 -19.90
C PHE A 18 15.15 20.59 -20.28
N GLY A 19 15.60 19.67 -21.09
CA GLY A 19 14.91 18.43 -21.35
C GLY A 19 14.76 17.68 -20.02
N ALA A 20 13.68 17.99 -19.29
CA ALA A 20 13.20 17.10 -18.27
C ALA A 20 12.81 15.82 -19.00
N GLY A 21 13.60 14.78 -18.82
CA GLY A 21 13.18 13.45 -19.17
C GLY A 21 11.81 13.25 -18.56
N SER A 22 10.83 13.05 -19.40
CA SER A 22 9.53 12.60 -18.97
C SER A 22 9.73 11.20 -18.40
N ASP A 23 9.93 11.13 -17.09
CA ASP A 23 9.57 9.94 -16.36
C ASP A 23 8.06 9.80 -16.52
N SER A 24 7.68 9.17 -17.61
CA SER A 24 6.40 8.49 -17.70
C SER A 24 6.49 7.31 -16.74
N SER A 25 6.37 7.61 -15.44
CA SER A 25 6.03 6.59 -14.46
C SER A 25 4.63 6.13 -14.82
N SER A 26 4.62 5.10 -15.61
CA SER A 26 3.46 4.33 -15.98
C SER A 26 2.65 4.00 -14.73
N SER A 27 1.35 4.25 -14.80
CA SER A 27 0.34 3.89 -13.81
C SER A 27 0.31 2.38 -13.48
N ASP A 28 1.05 1.57 -14.20
CA ASP A 28 1.17 0.12 -14.03
C ASP A 28 2.15 -0.29 -12.90
N SER A 29 3.08 0.60 -12.50
CA SER A 29 4.00 0.35 -11.40
C SER A 29 3.41 0.68 -10.03
N SER A 30 2.24 1.34 -9.95
CA SER A 30 1.67 1.80 -8.69
C SER A 30 0.98 0.69 -7.89
N GLU A 31 0.44 -0.32 -8.54
CA GLU A 31 -0.37 -1.38 -7.91
C GLU A 31 0.51 -2.46 -7.29
N THR A 32 1.44 -2.99 -8.06
CA THR A 32 2.49 -3.89 -7.54
C THR A 32 3.28 -3.19 -6.44
N GLY A 33 3.55 -1.88 -6.62
CA GLY A 33 4.20 -1.06 -5.63
C GLY A 33 3.42 -0.92 -4.31
N LEU A 34 2.09 -0.82 -4.33
CA LEU A 34 1.27 -0.71 -3.11
C LEU A 34 1.25 -2.01 -2.30
N TYR A 35 1.15 -3.16 -2.96
CA TYR A 35 1.25 -4.46 -2.33
C TYR A 35 2.62 -4.65 -1.67
N ASP A 36 3.70 -4.41 -2.39
CA ASP A 36 5.06 -4.52 -1.87
C ASP A 36 5.33 -3.58 -0.70
N GLN A 37 4.82 -2.35 -0.78
CA GLN A 37 4.90 -1.39 0.32
C GLN A 37 4.14 -1.89 1.55
N ALA A 38 2.96 -2.48 1.37
CA ALA A 38 2.19 -3.07 2.46
C ALA A 38 2.93 -4.23 3.11
N VAL A 39 3.51 -5.14 2.33
CA VAL A 39 4.31 -6.27 2.83
C VAL A 39 5.53 -5.79 3.63
N LYS A 40 6.20 -4.73 3.18
CA LYS A 40 7.30 -4.10 3.93
C LYS A 40 6.83 -3.53 5.27
N LEU A 41 5.66 -2.90 5.31
CA LEU A 41 5.06 -2.40 6.55
C LEU A 41 4.69 -3.55 7.50
N VAL A 42 4.11 -4.64 7.00
CA VAL A 42 3.81 -5.84 7.80
C VAL A 42 5.08 -6.40 8.44
N LYS A 43 6.15 -6.54 7.68
CA LYS A 43 7.45 -7.00 8.21
C LYS A 43 8.00 -6.06 9.30
N ARG A 44 7.85 -4.75 9.10
CA ARG A 44 8.26 -3.74 10.09
C ARG A 44 7.42 -3.84 11.36
N ALA A 45 6.11 -3.98 11.25
CA ALA A 45 5.20 -4.15 12.38
C ALA A 45 5.55 -5.41 13.19
N GLY A 46 5.80 -6.54 12.54
CA GLY A 46 6.23 -7.77 13.21
C GLY A 46 7.55 -7.62 13.98
N LYS A 47 8.49 -6.83 13.46
CA LYS A 47 9.72 -6.51 14.22
C LYS A 47 9.45 -5.65 15.47
N LEU A 48 8.43 -4.80 15.44
CA LEU A 48 8.03 -3.99 16.58
C LEU A 48 7.32 -4.83 17.65
N GLU A 49 6.48 -5.77 17.26
CA GLU A 49 5.88 -6.72 18.20
C GLU A 49 6.94 -7.52 18.98
N LYS A 50 7.95 -8.02 18.28
CA LYS A 50 9.09 -8.73 18.90
C LYS A 50 9.89 -7.87 19.89
N LYS A 51 9.71 -6.54 19.86
CA LYS A 51 10.36 -5.58 20.78
C LYS A 51 9.37 -5.01 21.80
N ASP A 52 8.26 -5.69 22.06
CA ASP A 52 7.20 -5.26 22.98
C ASP A 52 6.61 -3.87 22.68
N LYS A 53 6.59 -3.47 21.39
CA LYS A 53 6.05 -2.21 20.91
C LYS A 53 4.71 -2.42 20.19
N ALA A 54 3.79 -3.14 20.84
CA ALA A 54 2.52 -3.57 20.26
C ALA A 54 1.67 -2.42 19.70
N ASP A 55 1.56 -1.29 20.41
CA ASP A 55 0.76 -0.14 19.95
C ASP A 55 1.34 0.50 18.68
N LYS A 56 2.67 0.57 18.59
CA LYS A 56 3.34 1.03 17.37
C LYS A 56 3.16 0.06 16.22
N ALA A 57 3.20 -1.24 16.51
CA ALA A 57 2.96 -2.28 15.52
C ALA A 57 1.53 -2.19 14.96
N LYS A 58 0.51 -2.03 15.80
CA LYS A 58 -0.90 -1.86 15.38
C LYS A 58 -1.08 -0.68 14.42
N LYS A 59 -0.46 0.45 14.72
CA LYS A 59 -0.51 1.62 13.80
C LYS A 59 0.07 1.30 12.43
N ILE A 60 1.17 0.54 12.38
CA ILE A 60 1.81 0.16 11.12
C ILE A 60 1.00 -0.89 10.38
N TYR A 61 0.37 -1.86 11.08
CA TYR A 61 -0.56 -2.79 10.44
C TYR A 61 -1.76 -2.07 9.82
N SER A 62 -2.30 -1.04 10.48
CA SER A 62 -3.38 -0.22 9.90
C SER A 62 -2.91 0.54 8.64
N GLN A 63 -1.69 1.04 8.62
CA GLN A 63 -1.11 1.66 7.41
C GLN A 63 -0.94 0.65 6.27
N ALA A 64 -0.50 -0.55 6.59
CA ALA A 64 -0.39 -1.64 5.63
C ALA A 64 -1.77 -2.01 5.05
N PHE A 65 -2.79 -2.13 5.91
CA PHE A 65 -4.16 -2.40 5.49
C PHE A 65 -4.67 -1.35 4.49
N ASN A 66 -4.46 -0.07 4.76
CA ASN A 66 -4.89 1.01 3.85
C ASN A 66 -4.23 0.92 2.46
N LYS A 67 -2.98 0.46 2.40
CA LYS A 67 -2.31 0.20 1.11
C LYS A 67 -2.89 -1.01 0.40
N LEU A 68 -3.21 -2.08 1.14
CA LEU A 68 -3.83 -3.29 0.62
C LEU A 68 -5.25 -3.02 0.09
N GLU A 69 -6.01 -2.13 0.73
CA GLU A 69 -7.32 -1.69 0.22
C GLU A 69 -7.20 -1.06 -1.17
N LYS A 70 -6.21 -0.19 -1.35
CA LYS A 70 -5.95 0.45 -2.64
C LYS A 70 -5.47 -0.57 -3.67
N ALA A 71 -4.57 -1.48 -3.31
CA ALA A 71 -4.11 -2.55 -4.19
C ALA A 71 -5.27 -3.48 -4.60
N TYR A 72 -6.14 -3.83 -3.66
CA TYR A 72 -7.32 -4.67 -3.94
C TYR A 72 -8.31 -4.02 -4.89
N SER A 73 -8.44 -2.70 -4.87
CA SER A 73 -9.35 -1.98 -5.78
C SER A 73 -9.00 -2.23 -7.25
N SER A 74 -7.74 -2.45 -7.53
CA SER A 74 -7.23 -2.69 -8.89
C SER A 74 -7.11 -4.18 -9.22
N ASP A 75 -6.81 -5.03 -8.23
CA ASP A 75 -6.69 -6.49 -8.41
C ASP A 75 -7.53 -7.26 -7.38
N LYS A 76 -8.81 -7.40 -7.65
CA LYS A 76 -9.77 -8.10 -6.77
C LYS A 76 -9.67 -9.62 -6.80
N LYS A 77 -8.88 -10.17 -7.73
CA LYS A 77 -8.73 -11.61 -7.89
C LYS A 77 -7.39 -12.14 -7.37
N ASN A 78 -6.69 -11.33 -6.60
CA ASN A 78 -5.39 -11.70 -6.04
C ASN A 78 -5.56 -12.24 -4.60
N PRO A 79 -5.37 -13.55 -4.39
CA PRO A 79 -5.52 -14.15 -3.05
C PRO A 79 -4.46 -13.67 -2.08
N ASP A 80 -3.25 -13.29 -2.54
CA ASP A 80 -2.20 -12.74 -1.67
C ASP A 80 -2.61 -11.41 -1.04
N ILE A 81 -3.29 -10.54 -1.79
CA ILE A 81 -3.82 -9.29 -1.24
C ILE A 81 -4.86 -9.57 -0.16
N LEU A 82 -5.78 -10.51 -0.40
CA LEU A 82 -6.78 -10.94 0.58
C LEU A 82 -6.14 -11.59 1.81
N ASN A 83 -5.08 -12.37 1.62
CA ASN A 83 -4.29 -12.94 2.72
C ASN A 83 -3.75 -11.84 3.65
N TYR A 84 -3.09 -10.84 3.10
CA TYR A 84 -2.53 -9.75 3.91
C TYR A 84 -3.59 -8.80 4.48
N ARG A 85 -4.74 -8.61 3.81
CA ARG A 85 -5.89 -7.91 4.40
C ARG A 85 -6.41 -8.65 5.63
N GLY A 86 -6.57 -9.96 5.53
CA GLY A 86 -6.93 -10.82 6.67
C GLY A 86 -5.91 -10.72 7.79
N TYR A 87 -4.63 -10.87 7.46
CA TYR A 87 -3.53 -10.79 8.43
C TYR A 87 -3.51 -9.45 9.18
N THR A 88 -3.53 -8.35 8.47
CA THR A 88 -3.49 -7.01 9.09
C THR A 88 -4.74 -6.72 9.92
N SER A 89 -5.93 -7.13 9.46
CA SER A 89 -7.18 -7.03 10.23
C SER A 89 -7.10 -7.83 11.54
N ARG A 90 -6.61 -9.06 11.50
CA ARG A 90 -6.40 -9.90 12.69
C ARG A 90 -5.44 -9.24 13.68
N LYS A 91 -4.33 -8.68 13.19
CA LYS A 91 -3.30 -8.02 14.01
C LYS A 91 -3.79 -6.76 14.73
N VAL A 92 -4.80 -6.11 14.22
CA VAL A 92 -5.43 -4.96 14.90
C VAL A 92 -6.68 -5.33 15.71
N GLY A 93 -7.07 -6.61 15.71
CA GLY A 93 -8.18 -7.14 16.51
C GLY A 93 -9.52 -7.25 15.77
N ASN A 94 -9.57 -6.98 14.47
CA ASN A 94 -10.77 -7.08 13.64
C ASN A 94 -10.96 -8.53 13.14
N PHE A 95 -11.27 -9.44 14.04
CA PHE A 95 -11.26 -10.89 13.76
C PHE A 95 -12.33 -11.34 12.77
N LYS A 96 -13.53 -10.75 12.85
CA LYS A 96 -14.63 -11.06 11.92
C LYS A 96 -14.28 -10.65 10.49
N GLU A 97 -13.72 -9.47 10.31
CA GLU A 97 -13.27 -9.00 8.99
C GLU A 97 -12.09 -9.83 8.48
N ALA A 98 -11.14 -10.16 9.35
CA ALA A 98 -10.02 -11.03 9.00
C ALA A 98 -10.52 -12.37 8.42
N GLU A 99 -11.46 -13.02 9.09
CA GLU A 99 -12.06 -14.26 8.61
C GLU A 99 -12.71 -14.09 7.23
N ASN A 100 -13.48 -13.03 7.03
CA ASN A 100 -14.12 -12.75 5.74
C ASN A 100 -13.09 -12.61 4.60
N TYR A 101 -11.98 -11.93 4.84
CA TYR A 101 -10.92 -11.81 3.83
C TYR A 101 -10.25 -13.15 3.54
N TYR A 102 -9.96 -13.96 4.55
CA TYR A 102 -9.40 -15.28 4.35
C TYR A 102 -10.34 -16.19 3.57
N LEU A 103 -11.62 -16.22 3.92
CA LEU A 103 -12.60 -17.05 3.21
C LEU A 103 -12.74 -16.62 1.74
N LYS A 104 -12.80 -15.33 1.45
CA LYS A 104 -12.78 -14.82 0.06
C LYS A 104 -11.52 -15.22 -0.70
N GLY A 105 -10.37 -15.20 -0.03
CA GLY A 105 -9.12 -15.66 -0.63
C GLY A 105 -9.14 -17.15 -0.97
N LEU A 106 -9.73 -17.98 -0.10
CA LEU A 106 -9.89 -19.42 -0.35
C LEU A 106 -10.94 -19.75 -1.44
N GLU A 107 -11.89 -18.85 -1.70
CA GLU A 107 -12.76 -18.97 -2.88
C GLU A 107 -11.97 -18.83 -4.19
N LEU A 108 -10.92 -18.01 -4.20
CA LEU A 108 -10.04 -17.81 -5.35
C LEU A 108 -8.96 -18.90 -5.45
N ASP A 109 -8.36 -19.25 -4.34
CA ASP A 109 -7.32 -20.30 -4.23
C ASP A 109 -7.51 -21.13 -2.95
N PRO A 110 -8.26 -22.25 -3.03
CA PRO A 110 -8.54 -23.11 -1.88
C PRO A 110 -7.27 -23.73 -1.24
N LYS A 111 -6.17 -23.78 -1.96
CA LYS A 111 -4.90 -24.36 -1.51
C LYS A 111 -3.86 -23.31 -1.10
N HIS A 112 -4.26 -22.06 -0.98
CA HIS A 112 -3.36 -20.98 -0.59
C HIS A 112 -2.79 -21.21 0.81
N ASN A 113 -1.52 -21.57 0.88
CA ASN A 113 -0.88 -21.98 2.15
C ASN A 113 -0.97 -20.90 3.23
N GLY A 114 -0.63 -19.64 2.89
CA GLY A 114 -0.64 -18.54 3.86
C GLY A 114 -2.04 -18.26 4.42
N ILE A 115 -3.09 -18.33 3.60
CA ILE A 115 -4.47 -18.13 4.07
C ILE A 115 -4.88 -19.26 4.99
N ASN A 116 -4.64 -20.52 4.62
CA ASN A 116 -4.98 -21.67 5.45
C ASN A 116 -4.26 -21.62 6.81
N GLU A 117 -2.98 -21.25 6.81
CA GLU A 117 -2.20 -21.06 8.03
C GLU A 117 -2.79 -19.96 8.92
N TYR A 118 -3.00 -18.78 8.38
CA TYR A 118 -3.46 -17.62 9.16
C TYR A 118 -4.93 -17.72 9.59
N LEU A 119 -5.77 -18.38 8.81
CA LEU A 119 -7.14 -18.68 9.22
C LEU A 119 -7.14 -19.70 10.39
N GLY A 120 -6.26 -20.70 10.34
CA GLY A 120 -6.05 -21.63 11.45
C GLY A 120 -5.60 -20.90 12.73
N GLU A 121 -4.62 -19.99 12.63
CA GLU A 121 -4.20 -19.15 13.75
C GLU A 121 -5.34 -18.28 14.29
N LEU A 122 -6.19 -17.72 13.42
CA LEU A 122 -7.35 -16.93 13.81
C LEU A 122 -8.33 -17.78 14.64
N TYR A 123 -8.62 -19.00 14.21
CA TYR A 123 -9.52 -19.88 14.92
C TYR A 123 -8.97 -20.27 16.30
N VAL A 124 -7.69 -20.57 16.41
CA VAL A 124 -7.03 -20.81 17.70
C VAL A 124 -7.13 -19.56 18.59
N GLN A 125 -6.83 -18.40 18.06
CA GLN A 125 -6.88 -17.12 18.79
C GLN A 125 -8.28 -16.78 19.31
N THR A 126 -9.32 -17.19 18.59
CA THR A 126 -10.74 -16.96 18.94
C THR A 126 -11.42 -18.16 19.58
N ASN A 127 -10.67 -19.18 19.98
CA ASN A 127 -11.17 -20.42 20.61
C ASN A 127 -12.21 -21.18 19.74
N ARG A 128 -11.94 -21.30 18.47
CA ARG A 128 -12.79 -22.03 17.51
C ARG A 128 -12.07 -23.17 16.84
#